data_457180fb112787627a1c0c12ad6e8b07
#
_entry.id   457180fb112787627a1c0c12ad6e8b07
#
_cell.length_a   1.000
_cell.length_b   1.000
_cell.length_c   1.000
_cell.angle_alpha   90.00
_cell.angle_beta   90.00
_cell.angle_gamma   90.00
#
_symmetry.space_group_name_H-M   'P 1'
#
loop_
_entity.id
_entity.type
_entity.pdbx_description
1 polymer ?
#
loop_
_entity_poly.entity_id
_entity_poly.type
_entity_poly.pdbx_seq_one_letter_code
_entity_poly.pdbx_strand_id
1 'polypeptide(L)'
;MAESYWPVFGSKSSESGIPRIGYLDWYVPRLEENRPHNLSLNGMQYEWDIKDLMKESIFEIANHHIGTLKDPRINVSNRENVDVERVVLCHGATQGLHIAVCAALANNNQNNVTIAVESPCYAPIVQSPQLFNHEVIKVRRLQPKENFGHWRIDKQQWLEAIKKSAILMITPILNPSGWDYHDDDREWIVRTCKE
;
A
#
# COMPACT_ATOMS: atom_id res chain seq x y z
N MET A 1 7.75 -17.06 26.52
CA MET A 1 7.43 -17.19 25.10
C MET A 1 6.00 -16.69 24.95
N ALA A 2 5.85 -15.44 24.50
CA ALA A 2 4.53 -14.88 24.23
C ALA A 2 4.16 -15.33 22.81
N GLU A 3 3.23 -16.26 22.71
CA GLU A 3 2.61 -16.62 21.45
C GLU A 3 1.99 -15.36 20.85
N SER A 4 2.32 -15.10 19.59
CA SER A 4 1.81 -13.94 18.86
C SER A 4 0.30 -14.07 18.73
N TYR A 5 -0.42 -13.18 19.38
CA TYR A 5 -1.90 -13.10 19.38
C TYR A 5 -2.51 -12.59 18.06
N TRP A 6 -1.70 -12.53 17.01
CA TRP A 6 -2.23 -12.23 15.68
C TRP A 6 -2.55 -13.55 14.99
N PRO A 7 -3.81 -13.80 14.68
CA PRO A 7 -4.15 -14.93 13.83
C PRO A 7 -3.31 -14.78 12.57
N VAL A 8 -2.43 -15.72 12.33
CA VAL A 8 -1.78 -15.88 11.03
C VAL A 8 -2.94 -16.16 10.09
N PHE A 9 -3.45 -15.13 9.45
CA PHE A 9 -4.39 -15.30 8.36
C PHE A 9 -3.61 -15.99 7.24
N GLY A 10 -3.53 -17.31 7.36
CA GLY A 10 -3.02 -18.17 6.32
C GLY A 10 -3.84 -17.88 5.08
N SER A 11 -3.19 -17.40 4.05
CA SER A 11 -3.77 -17.33 2.73
C SER A 11 -4.11 -18.77 2.33
N LYS A 12 -5.32 -19.24 2.65
CA LYS A 12 -5.87 -20.35 1.90
C LYS A 12 -6.00 -19.81 0.49
N SER A 13 -5.16 -20.31 -0.41
CA SER A 13 -5.30 -20.06 -1.82
C SER A 13 -6.77 -20.35 -2.17
N SER A 14 -7.46 -19.38 -2.75
CA SER A 14 -8.74 -19.66 -3.38
C SER A 14 -8.50 -20.75 -4.43
N GLU A 15 -9.48 -21.56 -4.77
CA GLU A 15 -9.40 -22.53 -5.87
C GLU A 15 -8.94 -21.88 -7.18
N SER A 16 -9.10 -20.56 -7.32
CA SER A 16 -8.64 -19.75 -8.45
C SER A 16 -7.14 -19.42 -8.42
N GLY A 17 -6.39 -19.76 -7.37
CA GLY A 17 -4.97 -19.38 -7.23
C GLY A 17 -4.73 -17.90 -6.88
N ILE A 18 -5.78 -17.09 -6.77
CA ILE A 18 -5.66 -15.66 -6.39
C ILE A 18 -5.57 -15.54 -4.86
N PRO A 19 -4.54 -14.87 -4.32
CA PRO A 19 -4.42 -14.67 -2.88
C PRO A 19 -5.62 -13.90 -2.32
N ARG A 20 -6.22 -14.43 -1.26
CA ARG A 20 -7.32 -13.73 -0.57
C ARG A 20 -6.75 -12.78 0.47
N ILE A 21 -7.37 -11.61 0.59
CA ILE A 21 -7.07 -10.64 1.64
C ILE A 21 -7.82 -11.09 2.90
N GLY A 22 -7.19 -11.95 3.70
CA GLY A 22 -7.84 -12.69 4.79
C GLY A 22 -8.54 -11.81 5.84
N TYR A 23 -8.07 -10.57 6.10
CA TYR A 23 -8.75 -9.69 7.03
C TYR A 23 -10.13 -9.23 6.51
N LEU A 24 -10.35 -9.17 5.19
CA LEU A 24 -11.64 -8.80 4.61
C LEU A 24 -12.70 -9.86 4.91
N ASP A 25 -12.33 -11.13 4.96
CA ASP A 25 -13.26 -12.22 5.31
C ASP A 25 -13.78 -12.06 6.74
N TRP A 26 -12.99 -11.46 7.62
CA TRP A 26 -13.39 -11.13 8.98
C TRP A 26 -14.13 -9.79 9.06
N TYR A 27 -13.66 -8.79 8.31
CA TYR A 27 -14.08 -7.39 8.41
C TYR A 27 -15.43 -7.13 7.75
N VAL A 28 -15.60 -7.58 6.49
CA VAL A 28 -16.81 -7.27 5.70
C VAL A 28 -18.11 -7.72 6.37
N PRO A 29 -18.24 -8.94 6.91
CA PRO A 29 -19.46 -9.33 7.60
C PRO A 29 -19.78 -8.45 8.83
N ARG A 30 -18.77 -7.88 9.47
CA ARG A 30 -18.92 -7.04 10.65
C ARG A 30 -19.33 -5.60 10.35
N LEU A 31 -19.16 -5.15 9.13
CA LEU A 31 -19.70 -3.86 8.67
C LEU A 31 -21.23 -3.85 8.69
N GLU A 32 -21.84 -5.00 8.41
CA GLU A 32 -23.29 -5.17 8.35
C GLU A 32 -23.93 -5.23 9.75
N GLU A 33 -23.16 -5.50 10.81
CA GLU A 33 -23.66 -5.64 12.17
C GLU A 33 -24.19 -4.34 12.80
N ASN A 34 -24.10 -3.21 12.11
CA ASN A 34 -24.59 -1.86 12.52
C ASN A 34 -24.41 -1.54 14.01
N ARG A 35 -23.20 -1.70 14.52
CA ARG A 35 -22.87 -1.45 15.91
C ARG A 35 -22.81 0.04 16.21
N PRO A 36 -23.35 0.50 17.39
CA PRO A 36 -23.43 1.93 17.71
C PRO A 36 -22.05 2.63 17.81
N HIS A 37 -20.98 1.85 18.05
CA HIS A 37 -19.62 2.36 18.17
C HIS A 37 -18.69 1.52 17.30
N ASN A 38 -18.67 1.77 16.00
CA ASN A 38 -17.82 1.08 15.06
C ASN A 38 -16.51 1.87 14.85
N LEU A 39 -15.44 1.45 15.53
CA LEU A 39 -14.09 2.02 15.40
C LEU A 39 -13.25 1.32 14.31
N SER A 40 -13.81 0.35 13.59
CA SER A 40 -13.09 -0.39 12.55
C SER A 40 -13.10 0.32 11.20
N LEU A 41 -13.95 1.31 11.02
CA LEU A 41 -14.01 2.11 9.80
C LEU A 41 -12.97 3.23 9.83
N ASN A 42 -12.09 3.25 8.86
CA ASN A 42 -11.05 4.26 8.69
C ASN A 42 -11.41 5.31 7.62
N GLY A 43 -12.65 5.32 7.15
CA GLY A 43 -13.18 6.31 6.23
C GLY A 43 -13.87 7.46 6.94
N MET A 44 -13.91 8.63 6.30
CA MET A 44 -14.76 9.72 6.75
C MET A 44 -16.21 9.42 6.34
N GLN A 45 -17.04 9.07 7.32
CA GLN A 45 -18.46 8.79 7.11
C GLN A 45 -19.24 10.10 7.17
N TYR A 46 -19.17 10.87 6.11
CA TYR A 46 -20.07 12.02 5.92
C TYR A 46 -21.02 11.71 4.78
N GLU A 47 -22.30 11.98 5.03
CA GLU A 47 -23.27 12.09 3.93
C GLU A 47 -23.01 13.41 3.20
N TRP A 48 -22.41 13.30 2.02
CA TRP A 48 -22.23 14.44 1.13
C TRP A 48 -23.37 14.44 0.11
N ASP A 49 -24.17 15.51 0.06
CA ASP A 49 -25.03 15.68 -1.09
C ASP A 49 -24.16 16.06 -2.30
N ILE A 50 -24.17 15.18 -3.30
CA ILE A 50 -23.45 15.43 -4.56
C ILE A 50 -23.82 16.79 -5.16
N LYS A 51 -25.07 17.25 -4.98
CA LYS A 51 -25.51 18.56 -5.46
C LYS A 51 -24.76 19.71 -4.83
N ASP A 52 -24.32 19.59 -3.58
CA ASP A 52 -23.55 20.63 -2.89
C ASP A 52 -22.10 20.70 -3.39
N LEU A 53 -21.58 19.60 -3.95
CA LEU A 53 -20.24 19.51 -4.46
C LEU A 53 -20.13 19.83 -5.95
N MET A 54 -21.22 19.68 -6.70
CA MET A 54 -21.26 19.86 -8.14
C MET A 54 -21.97 21.15 -8.52
N LYS A 55 -21.25 22.02 -9.20
CA LYS A 55 -21.82 23.28 -9.76
C LYS A 55 -22.64 23.03 -11.01
N GLU A 56 -22.50 21.89 -11.62
CA GLU A 56 -23.13 21.50 -12.88
C GLU A 56 -24.01 20.27 -12.66
N SER A 57 -25.09 20.16 -13.43
CA SER A 57 -25.96 18.99 -13.36
C SER A 57 -25.24 17.73 -13.84
N ILE A 58 -25.64 16.56 -13.33
CA ILE A 58 -25.10 15.26 -13.79
C ILE A 58 -25.30 15.09 -15.30
N PHE A 59 -26.39 15.65 -15.84
CA PHE A 59 -26.67 15.59 -17.26
C PHE A 59 -25.70 16.44 -18.08
N GLU A 60 -25.29 17.59 -17.60
CA GLU A 60 -24.27 18.45 -18.24
C GLU A 60 -22.91 17.76 -18.22
N ILE A 61 -22.55 17.12 -17.12
CA ILE A 61 -21.31 16.34 -17.01
C ILE A 61 -21.28 15.18 -18.00
N ALA A 62 -22.40 14.47 -18.16
CA ALA A 62 -22.51 13.36 -19.09
C ALA A 62 -22.36 13.77 -20.57
N ASN A 63 -22.68 15.03 -20.88
CA ASN A 63 -22.60 15.59 -22.24
C ASN A 63 -21.26 16.28 -22.54
N HIS A 64 -20.37 16.41 -21.57
CA HIS A 64 -19.04 16.97 -21.85
C HIS A 64 -18.24 16.05 -22.77
N HIS A 65 -17.73 16.62 -23.84
CA HIS A 65 -16.75 15.93 -24.68
C HIS A 65 -15.46 15.67 -23.88
N ILE A 66 -14.86 14.52 -24.08
CA ILE A 66 -13.62 14.08 -23.38
C ILE A 66 -12.53 15.15 -23.43
N GLY A 67 -12.45 15.93 -24.52
CA GLY A 67 -11.47 17.02 -24.67
C GLY A 67 -11.72 18.29 -23.85
N THR A 68 -12.87 18.42 -23.18
CA THR A 68 -13.21 19.61 -22.36
C THR A 68 -13.01 19.36 -20.85
N LEU A 69 -12.86 18.11 -20.44
CA LEU A 69 -12.58 17.77 -19.05
C LEU A 69 -11.14 18.13 -18.70
N LYS A 70 -10.96 18.86 -17.61
CA LYS A 70 -9.63 19.12 -17.06
C LYS A 70 -9.03 17.80 -16.59
N ASP A 71 -7.81 17.52 -17.03
CA ASP A 71 -7.07 16.35 -16.58
C ASP A 71 -6.82 16.44 -15.06
N PRO A 72 -7.38 15.54 -14.24
CA PRO A 72 -7.21 15.56 -12.79
C PRO A 72 -5.75 15.39 -12.35
N ARG A 73 -4.88 14.82 -13.20
CA ARG A 73 -3.46 14.67 -12.92
C ARG A 73 -2.76 16.03 -12.74
N ILE A 74 -3.25 17.09 -13.40
CA ILE A 74 -2.69 18.44 -13.27
C ILE A 74 -2.75 18.95 -11.83
N ASN A 75 -3.86 18.73 -11.14
CA ASN A 75 -4.03 19.15 -9.75
C ASN A 75 -3.07 18.39 -8.82
N VAL A 76 -2.89 17.09 -9.04
CA VAL A 76 -1.95 16.26 -8.28
C VAL A 76 -0.52 16.69 -8.57
N SER A 77 -0.15 16.86 -9.85
CA SER A 77 1.15 17.33 -10.30
C SER A 77 1.55 18.65 -9.61
N ASN A 78 0.65 19.61 -9.59
CA ASN A 78 0.89 20.92 -8.96
C ASN A 78 1.05 20.81 -7.44
N ARG A 79 0.21 19.99 -6.79
CA ARG A 79 0.27 19.79 -5.32
C ARG A 79 1.56 19.10 -4.90
N GLU A 80 1.96 18.07 -5.61
CA GLU A 80 3.14 17.25 -5.28
C GLU A 80 4.44 17.80 -5.90
N ASN A 81 4.36 18.88 -6.69
CA ASN A 81 5.50 19.47 -7.42
C ASN A 81 6.26 18.43 -8.26
N VAL A 82 5.52 17.66 -9.04
CA VAL A 82 6.04 16.64 -9.97
C VAL A 82 5.51 16.89 -11.38
N ASP A 83 6.20 16.39 -12.39
CA ASP A 83 5.71 16.44 -13.77
C ASP A 83 4.40 15.65 -13.90
N VAL A 84 3.43 16.16 -14.64
CA VAL A 84 2.15 15.53 -14.90
C VAL A 84 2.29 14.14 -15.53
N GLU A 85 3.32 13.92 -16.35
CA GLU A 85 3.62 12.61 -16.95
C GLU A 85 4.10 11.58 -15.93
N ARG A 86 4.42 12.00 -14.71
CA ARG A 86 4.76 11.11 -13.58
C ARG A 86 3.55 10.75 -12.72
N VAL A 87 2.39 11.27 -13.04
CA VAL A 87 1.15 11.01 -12.31
C VAL A 87 0.33 9.96 -13.05
N VAL A 88 0.06 8.85 -12.38
CA VAL A 88 -0.79 7.77 -12.88
C VAL A 88 -2.05 7.69 -12.02
N LEU A 89 -3.21 7.78 -12.64
CA LEU A 89 -4.49 7.58 -11.95
C LEU A 89 -4.81 6.09 -11.87
N CYS A 90 -5.33 5.68 -10.72
CA CYS A 90 -5.70 4.28 -10.48
C CYS A 90 -6.93 4.19 -9.56
N HIS A 91 -7.58 3.03 -9.57
CA HIS A 91 -8.71 2.74 -8.68
C HIS A 91 -8.21 2.23 -7.32
N GLY A 92 -7.78 3.19 -6.47
CA GLY A 92 -7.32 2.93 -5.13
C GLY A 92 -5.87 2.42 -5.03
N ALA A 93 -5.37 2.39 -3.78
CA ALA A 93 -3.97 2.06 -3.49
C ALA A 93 -3.56 0.65 -3.93
N THR A 94 -4.47 -0.33 -3.86
CA THR A 94 -4.17 -1.72 -4.25
C THR A 94 -3.84 -1.82 -5.74
N GLN A 95 -4.60 -1.14 -6.61
CA GLN A 95 -4.28 -1.11 -8.03
C GLN A 95 -2.98 -0.34 -8.29
N GLY A 96 -2.75 0.77 -7.57
CA GLY A 96 -1.49 1.51 -7.65
C GLY A 96 -0.28 0.66 -7.31
N LEU A 97 -0.34 -0.13 -6.25
CA LEU A 97 0.71 -1.09 -5.88
C LEU A 97 0.94 -2.13 -6.98
N HIS A 98 -0.13 -2.64 -7.56
CA HIS A 98 -0.04 -3.62 -8.65
C HIS A 98 0.65 -3.04 -9.88
N ILE A 99 0.25 -1.84 -10.30
CA ILE A 99 0.88 -1.12 -11.41
C ILE A 99 2.36 -0.86 -11.12
N ALA A 100 2.70 -0.44 -9.90
CA ALA A 100 4.08 -0.16 -9.51
C ALA A 100 4.95 -1.42 -9.57
N VAL A 101 4.44 -2.56 -9.09
CA VAL A 101 5.14 -3.85 -9.18
C VAL A 101 5.33 -4.26 -10.63
N CYS A 102 4.28 -4.19 -11.47
CA CYS A 102 4.37 -4.50 -12.89
C CYS A 102 5.40 -3.62 -13.61
N ALA A 103 5.38 -2.31 -13.34
CA ALA A 103 6.31 -1.37 -13.98
C ALA A 103 7.77 -1.64 -13.57
N ALA A 104 8.01 -1.92 -12.28
CA ALA A 104 9.34 -2.25 -11.78
C ALA A 104 9.86 -3.58 -12.37
N LEU A 105 8.98 -4.56 -12.52
CA LEU A 105 9.33 -5.87 -13.10
C LEU A 105 9.53 -5.80 -14.61
N ALA A 106 8.78 -4.97 -15.33
CA ALA A 106 8.96 -4.79 -16.77
C ALA A 106 10.35 -4.29 -17.15
N ASN A 107 11.01 -3.57 -16.26
CA ASN A 107 12.39 -3.11 -16.43
C ASN A 107 13.44 -4.14 -16.02
N ASN A 108 13.01 -5.27 -15.46
CA ASN A 108 13.88 -6.34 -15.01
C ASN A 108 13.69 -7.58 -15.90
N ASN A 109 14.67 -7.86 -16.75
CA ASN A 109 14.60 -8.99 -17.71
C ASN A 109 14.63 -10.38 -17.07
N GLN A 110 14.49 -10.47 -15.75
CA GLN A 110 14.51 -11.74 -15.02
C GLN A 110 13.08 -12.26 -14.81
N ASN A 111 12.84 -13.51 -15.18
CA ASN A 111 11.53 -14.16 -15.04
C ASN A 111 11.10 -14.38 -13.57
N ASN A 112 12.06 -14.48 -12.64
CA ASN A 112 11.83 -14.61 -11.21
C ASN A 112 12.75 -13.67 -10.46
N VAL A 113 12.18 -12.66 -9.83
CA VAL A 113 12.90 -11.75 -8.94
C VAL A 113 12.43 -11.95 -7.52
N THR A 114 13.34 -11.76 -6.58
CA THR A 114 13.01 -11.66 -5.17
C THR A 114 12.64 -10.23 -4.82
N ILE A 115 11.57 -10.05 -4.06
CA ILE A 115 11.06 -8.76 -3.63
C ILE A 115 11.11 -8.70 -2.11
N ALA A 116 11.82 -7.73 -1.55
CA ALA A 116 11.81 -7.48 -0.11
C ALA A 116 10.60 -6.61 0.25
N VAL A 117 9.90 -6.99 1.30
CA VAL A 117 8.71 -6.30 1.80
C VAL A 117 8.82 -6.10 3.30
N GLU A 118 8.56 -4.90 3.77
CA GLU A 118 8.51 -4.64 5.22
C GLU A 118 7.41 -5.45 5.93
N SER A 119 7.61 -5.75 7.21
CA SER A 119 6.66 -6.50 8.03
C SER A 119 6.66 -5.96 9.47
N PRO A 120 5.48 -5.76 10.08
CA PRO A 120 4.15 -5.92 9.53
C PRO A 120 3.84 -4.86 8.46
N CYS A 121 2.91 -5.14 7.54
CA CYS A 121 2.45 -4.18 6.54
C CYS A 121 1.04 -4.50 6.05
N TYR A 122 0.49 -3.61 5.24
CA TYR A 122 -0.78 -3.80 4.58
C TYR A 122 -0.73 -5.01 3.65
N ALA A 123 -1.66 -5.95 3.80
CA ALA A 123 -1.63 -7.25 3.11
C ALA A 123 -1.41 -7.17 1.58
N PRO A 124 -2.04 -6.26 0.83
CA PRO A 124 -1.80 -6.11 -0.60
C PRO A 124 -0.35 -5.83 -1.01
N ILE A 125 0.47 -5.24 -0.12
CA ILE A 125 1.89 -5.00 -0.40
C ILE A 125 2.65 -6.33 -0.54
N VAL A 126 2.32 -7.31 0.30
CA VAL A 126 2.89 -8.67 0.21
C VAL A 126 2.27 -9.48 -0.93
N GLN A 127 0.97 -9.33 -1.12
CA GLN A 127 0.22 -10.17 -2.05
C GLN A 127 0.40 -9.78 -3.51
N SER A 128 0.60 -8.48 -3.81
CA SER A 128 0.80 -8.03 -5.19
C SER A 128 1.99 -8.71 -5.88
N PRO A 129 3.19 -8.83 -5.28
CA PRO A 129 4.28 -9.61 -5.86
C PRO A 129 3.95 -11.10 -6.01
N GLN A 130 3.24 -11.69 -5.04
CA GLN A 130 2.89 -13.11 -5.05
C GLN A 130 1.94 -13.49 -6.20
N LEU A 131 1.09 -12.55 -6.66
CA LEU A 131 0.24 -12.76 -7.84
C LEU A 131 1.04 -13.08 -9.11
N PHE A 132 2.29 -12.63 -9.17
CA PHE A 132 3.19 -12.87 -10.30
C PHE A 132 4.19 -13.99 -10.04
N ASN A 133 3.95 -14.82 -9.02
CA ASN A 133 4.84 -15.91 -8.60
C ASN A 133 6.26 -15.46 -8.22
N HIS A 134 6.43 -14.22 -7.77
CA HIS A 134 7.71 -13.74 -7.28
C HIS A 134 7.93 -14.12 -5.82
N GLU A 135 9.19 -14.42 -5.48
CA GLU A 135 9.58 -14.70 -4.11
C GLU A 135 9.50 -13.40 -3.27
N VAL A 136 8.93 -13.49 -2.07
CA VAL A 136 8.83 -12.37 -1.14
C VAL A 136 9.64 -12.65 0.12
N ILE A 137 10.64 -11.82 0.38
CA ILE A 137 11.38 -11.79 1.65
C ILE A 137 10.77 -10.73 2.56
N LYS A 138 10.34 -11.12 3.75
CA LYS A 138 9.81 -10.17 4.75
C LYS A 138 10.93 -9.65 5.64
N VAL A 139 11.10 -8.33 5.69
CA VAL A 139 12.03 -7.65 6.59
C VAL A 139 11.27 -6.97 7.72
N ARG A 140 11.71 -7.19 8.96
CA ARG A 140 10.99 -6.70 10.12
C ARG A 140 11.34 -5.25 10.44
N ARG A 141 10.32 -4.48 10.79
CA ARG A 141 10.47 -3.29 11.63
C ARG A 141 10.50 -3.71 13.10
N LEU A 142 11.40 -3.14 13.84
CA LEU A 142 11.55 -3.37 15.28
C LEU A 142 10.65 -2.39 16.02
N GLN A 143 9.79 -2.93 16.88
CA GLN A 143 8.95 -2.11 17.75
C GLN A 143 9.81 -1.26 18.70
N PRO A 144 9.36 -0.03 19.05
CA PRO A 144 10.01 0.77 20.05
C PRO A 144 10.07 -0.01 21.38
N LYS A 145 11.21 0.06 22.05
CA LYS A 145 11.37 -0.57 23.37
C LYS A 145 10.63 0.20 24.48
N GLU A 146 10.33 1.46 24.22
CA GLU A 146 9.62 2.37 25.12
C GLU A 146 8.31 2.83 24.48
N ASN A 147 7.34 3.27 25.29
CA ASN A 147 6.01 3.66 24.84
C ASN A 147 5.99 4.85 23.86
N PHE A 148 7.11 5.58 23.72
CA PHE A 148 7.27 6.73 22.84
C PHE A 148 8.59 6.61 22.08
N GLY A 149 8.60 5.91 20.98
CA GLY A 149 9.79 5.78 20.15
C GLY A 149 9.44 5.47 18.71
N HIS A 150 10.36 5.78 17.82
CA HIS A 150 10.20 5.41 16.42
C HIS A 150 10.44 3.91 16.23
N TRP A 151 9.75 3.32 15.29
CA TRP A 151 10.09 2.00 14.81
C TRP A 151 11.44 2.05 14.14
N ARG A 152 12.29 1.11 14.49
CA ARG A 152 13.67 1.01 13.98
C ARG A 152 13.78 -0.19 13.03
N ILE A 153 14.90 -0.31 12.34
CA ILE A 153 15.22 -1.45 11.49
C ILE A 153 16.44 -2.20 12.03
N ASP A 154 16.49 -3.49 11.79
CA ASP A 154 17.72 -4.26 11.89
C ASP A 154 18.51 -4.10 10.59
N LYS A 155 19.50 -3.19 10.59
CA LYS A 155 20.27 -2.84 9.39
C LYS A 155 20.96 -4.05 8.75
N GLN A 156 21.37 -5.05 9.54
CA GLN A 156 21.98 -6.25 8.99
C GLN A 156 20.97 -7.10 8.23
N GLN A 157 19.83 -7.38 8.84
CA GLN A 157 18.75 -8.15 8.19
C GLN A 157 18.25 -7.45 6.92
N TRP A 158 18.10 -6.12 6.99
CA TRP A 158 17.64 -5.34 5.84
C TRP A 158 18.67 -5.31 4.72
N LEU A 159 19.96 -5.18 5.03
CA LEU A 159 21.04 -5.21 4.04
C LEU A 159 21.08 -6.55 3.29
N GLU A 160 20.94 -7.66 4.01
CA GLU A 160 20.91 -9.00 3.42
C GLU A 160 19.69 -9.17 2.49
N ALA A 161 18.54 -8.65 2.88
CA ALA A 161 17.33 -8.70 2.07
C ALA A 161 17.44 -7.81 0.82
N ILE A 162 17.93 -6.57 0.96
CA ILE A 162 18.15 -5.64 -0.15
C ILE A 162 19.09 -6.25 -1.17
N LYS A 163 20.21 -6.82 -0.75
CA LYS A 163 21.19 -7.48 -1.66
C LYS A 163 20.62 -8.66 -2.44
N LYS A 164 19.61 -9.33 -1.91
CA LYS A 164 18.96 -10.49 -2.56
C LYS A 164 17.76 -10.12 -3.40
N SER A 165 17.32 -8.86 -3.33
CA SER A 165 16.06 -8.43 -3.92
C SER A 165 16.26 -7.42 -5.03
N ALA A 166 15.46 -7.52 -6.07
CA ALA A 166 15.42 -6.54 -7.15
C ALA A 166 14.57 -5.31 -6.77
N ILE A 167 13.64 -5.48 -5.85
CA ILE A 167 12.69 -4.45 -5.42
C ILE A 167 12.57 -4.49 -3.91
N LEU A 168 12.56 -3.32 -3.28
CA LEU A 168 12.17 -3.13 -1.89
C LEU A 168 10.86 -2.35 -1.81
N MET A 169 9.84 -2.94 -1.17
CA MET A 169 8.54 -2.31 -0.96
C MET A 169 8.39 -1.90 0.50
N ILE A 170 8.26 -0.61 0.72
CA ILE A 170 8.10 0.02 2.04
C ILE A 170 7.00 1.07 2.01
N THR A 171 6.45 1.41 3.17
CA THR A 171 5.52 2.52 3.35
C THR A 171 6.12 3.55 4.30
N PRO A 172 6.06 4.85 4.01
CA PRO A 172 6.55 5.89 4.92
C PRO A 172 5.86 5.78 6.28
N ILE A 173 4.55 5.71 6.28
CA ILE A 173 3.74 5.51 7.48
C ILE A 173 3.20 4.09 7.45
N LEU A 174 3.59 3.31 8.44
CA LEU A 174 3.24 1.89 8.51
C LEU A 174 1.74 1.69 8.80
N ASN A 175 1.05 1.00 7.93
CA ASN A 175 -0.29 0.49 8.21
C ASN A 175 -0.19 -0.93 8.82
N PRO A 176 -0.74 -1.20 10.04
CA PRO A 176 -1.75 -0.39 10.74
C PRO A 176 -1.22 0.50 11.86
N SER A 177 0.06 0.52 12.16
CA SER A 177 0.57 1.16 13.38
C SER A 177 0.55 2.70 13.37
N GLY A 178 0.54 3.32 12.19
CA GLY A 178 0.62 4.77 12.05
C GLY A 178 2.01 5.36 12.34
N TRP A 179 3.03 4.53 12.53
CA TRP A 179 4.38 4.99 12.84
C TRP A 179 5.25 5.15 11.60
N ASP A 180 6.01 6.23 11.58
CA ASP A 180 7.00 6.53 10.55
C ASP A 180 8.37 5.90 10.90
N TYR A 181 9.28 5.88 9.92
CA TYR A 181 10.68 5.56 10.14
C TYR A 181 11.37 6.68 10.89
N HIS A 182 12.39 6.31 11.68
CA HIS A 182 13.38 7.28 12.13
C HIS A 182 14.16 7.80 10.92
N ASP A 183 14.51 9.09 10.90
CA ASP A 183 15.16 9.73 9.75
C ASP A 183 16.47 9.03 9.35
N ASP A 184 17.32 8.66 10.31
CA ASP A 184 18.57 7.93 10.04
C ASP A 184 18.33 6.59 9.32
N ASP A 185 17.23 5.89 9.65
CA ASP A 185 16.90 4.61 9.03
C ASP A 185 16.37 4.83 7.62
N ARG A 186 15.59 5.88 7.40
CA ARG A 186 15.09 6.28 6.08
C ARG A 186 16.25 6.63 5.14
N GLU A 187 17.16 7.48 5.60
CA GLU A 187 18.33 7.87 4.82
C GLU A 187 19.23 6.66 4.52
N TRP A 188 19.42 5.78 5.50
CA TRP A 188 20.19 4.56 5.31
C TRP A 188 19.58 3.65 4.27
N ILE A 189 18.24 3.42 4.29
CA ILE A 189 17.53 2.61 3.28
C ILE A 189 17.75 3.17 1.88
N VAL A 190 17.52 4.48 1.70
CA VAL A 190 17.64 5.13 0.39
C VAL A 190 19.06 5.03 -0.15
N ARG A 191 20.07 5.22 0.71
CA ARG A 191 21.48 5.08 0.32
C ARG A 191 21.81 3.65 -0.07
N THR A 192 21.44 2.68 0.76
CA THR A 192 21.74 1.27 0.53
C THR A 192 21.07 0.70 -0.73
N CYS A 193 19.90 1.21 -1.11
CA CYS A 193 19.25 0.81 -2.36
C CYS A 193 19.89 1.43 -3.63
N LYS A 194 20.78 2.43 -3.48
CA LYS A 194 21.49 3.05 -4.61
C LYS A 194 22.87 2.42 -4.89
N GLU A 195 23.43 1.75 -3.90
CA GLU A 195 24.70 1.01 -3.99
C GLU A 195 24.49 -0.38 -4.63
#